data_249dbd113c29275d964bb0fc1f59fa35
#
_entry.id   249dbd113c29275d964bb0fc1f59fa35
#
_cell.length_a   1.000
_cell.length_b   1.000
_cell.length_c   1.000
_cell.angle_alpha   90.00
_cell.angle_beta   90.00
_cell.angle_gamma   90.00
#
_symmetry.space_group_name_H-M   'P 1'
#
loop_
_entity.id
_entity.type
_entity.pdbx_description
1 polymer ?
#
loop_
_entity_poly.entity_id
_entity_poly.type
_entity_poly.pdbx_seq_one_letter_code
_entity_poly.pdbx_strand_id
1 'polypeptide(L)'
;MNEIRQLIKASDAGAKKIDFESTESGTFLNVSEFFTDTIQGENFVGFPATFLRLQGCVLNCSYCDTKKIWKKGGSYSFKELFQLMEQFNVIKQFNVISKLKDGQHLVITGGSPLMQQNSLLKFLQEFRSTYQFIPYIEIENECIIEPSIELLPFIQRWNNSPKLPNCEVAAHKWYIPSVIRSMANLPNSWFKFVINSNEDWDLIEALYLKPGLIHKRHIVLMPMGDTREEVFKNSKTTVNMVIRHNVRYSTREHIVLWDNQIGV
;
A
#
# COMPACT_ATOMS: atom_id res chain seq x y z
N MET A 1 13.02 -6.27 22.25
CA MET A 1 11.79 -5.55 21.94
C MET A 1 11.21 -5.87 20.54
N ASN A 2 11.69 -6.91 19.85
CA ASN A 2 11.38 -7.18 18.43
C ASN A 2 10.65 -8.52 18.18
N GLU A 3 9.97 -9.05 19.17
CA GLU A 3 9.28 -10.33 19.01
C GLU A 3 7.84 -10.09 18.60
N ILE A 4 7.52 -10.55 17.41
CA ILE A 4 6.19 -10.68 16.83
C ILE A 4 5.64 -9.34 16.27
N ARG A 5 6.28 -8.82 15.25
CA ARG A 5 5.66 -7.90 14.31
C ARG A 5 5.21 -8.61 13.03
N GLN A 6 5.89 -9.70 12.67
CA GLN A 6 5.58 -10.44 11.45
C GLN A 6 4.78 -11.71 11.74
N LEU A 7 3.55 -11.74 11.25
CA LEU A 7 2.68 -12.93 11.26
C LEU A 7 2.99 -13.84 10.07
N ILE A 8 3.39 -13.23 8.92
CA ILE A 8 3.88 -13.90 7.73
C ILE A 8 5.14 -13.16 7.28
N LYS A 9 6.24 -13.90 7.06
CA LYS A 9 7.51 -13.36 6.55
C LYS A 9 7.69 -13.73 5.08
N ALA A 10 8.09 -12.78 4.26
CA ALA A 10 8.42 -13.01 2.85
C ALA A 10 9.57 -14.02 2.66
N SER A 11 10.44 -14.20 3.68
CA SER A 11 11.55 -15.14 3.65
C SER A 11 11.14 -16.60 3.78
N ASP A 12 10.01 -16.89 4.44
CA ASP A 12 9.62 -18.24 4.84
C ASP A 12 8.77 -18.94 3.77
N ALA A 13 8.18 -18.18 2.87
CA ALA A 13 7.49 -18.73 1.70
C ALA A 13 8.50 -18.92 0.58
N GLY A 14 8.83 -20.17 0.25
CA GLY A 14 9.51 -20.48 -1.01
C GLY A 14 8.78 -19.77 -2.15
N ALA A 15 9.50 -19.39 -3.22
CA ALA A 15 8.92 -18.73 -4.39
C ALA A 15 7.85 -19.63 -5.05
N LYS A 16 6.68 -19.77 -4.42
CA LYS A 16 5.51 -20.37 -5.06
C LYS A 16 5.08 -19.42 -6.17
N LYS A 17 4.93 -19.95 -7.38
CA LYS A 17 4.25 -19.21 -8.44
C LYS A 17 2.92 -18.72 -7.90
N ILE A 18 2.59 -17.48 -8.18
CA ILE A 18 1.26 -16.94 -7.93
C ILE A 18 0.28 -17.85 -8.68
N ASP A 19 -0.57 -18.49 -7.93
CA ASP A 19 -1.66 -19.27 -8.51
C ASP A 19 -2.85 -18.32 -8.69
N PHE A 20 -2.94 -17.74 -9.90
CA PHE A 20 -4.06 -16.88 -10.25
C PHE A 20 -5.39 -17.63 -10.29
N GLU A 21 -5.39 -18.95 -10.59
CA GLU A 21 -6.61 -19.76 -10.56
C GLU A 21 -7.15 -19.92 -9.14
N SER A 22 -6.28 -20.03 -8.13
CA SER A 22 -6.71 -20.09 -6.72
C SER A 22 -7.33 -18.76 -6.25
N THR A 23 -6.87 -17.63 -6.78
CA THR A 23 -7.48 -16.31 -6.48
C THR A 23 -8.81 -16.10 -7.20
N GLU A 24 -9.06 -16.74 -8.32
CA GLU A 24 -10.37 -16.74 -8.98
C GLU A 24 -11.42 -17.57 -8.21
N SER A 25 -11.01 -18.65 -7.52
CA SER A 25 -11.88 -19.42 -6.62
C SER A 25 -12.37 -18.59 -5.43
N GLY A 26 -11.62 -17.56 -5.05
CA GLY A 26 -12.00 -16.55 -4.06
C GLY A 26 -12.06 -17.04 -2.62
N THR A 27 -11.25 -18.03 -2.25
CA THR A 27 -11.14 -18.53 -0.86
C THR A 27 -9.73 -18.39 -0.31
N PHE A 28 -8.82 -17.83 -1.11
CA PHE A 28 -7.41 -17.65 -0.78
C PHE A 28 -6.92 -16.25 -1.16
N LEU A 29 -5.92 -15.77 -0.45
CA LEU A 29 -5.09 -14.62 -0.83
C LEU A 29 -3.64 -15.07 -0.97
N ASN A 30 -2.98 -14.62 -2.01
CA ASN A 30 -1.53 -14.75 -2.14
C ASN A 30 -0.88 -13.61 -1.36
N VAL A 31 -0.23 -13.93 -0.25
CA VAL A 31 0.31 -12.96 0.70
C VAL A 31 1.83 -13.04 0.75
N SER A 32 2.49 -11.90 0.65
CA SER A 32 3.94 -11.77 0.81
C SER A 32 4.33 -11.51 2.26
N GLU A 33 3.61 -10.62 2.92
CA GLU A 33 3.86 -10.28 4.31
C GLU A 33 2.54 -9.95 5.01
N PHE A 34 2.50 -10.28 6.29
CA PHE A 34 1.45 -9.84 7.20
C PHE A 34 2.12 -9.44 8.52
N PHE A 35 2.02 -8.19 8.91
CA PHE A 35 2.69 -7.66 10.10
C PHE A 35 1.85 -6.57 10.77
N THR A 36 2.05 -6.42 12.07
CA THR A 36 1.34 -5.46 12.93
C THR A 36 2.34 -4.70 13.81
N ASP A 37 1.87 -3.80 14.64
CA ASP A 37 2.71 -3.00 15.55
C ASP A 37 3.65 -2.04 14.85
N THR A 38 3.18 -1.49 13.75
CA THR A 38 3.84 -0.44 12.98
C THR A 38 2.93 0.78 12.83
N ILE A 39 3.36 1.73 12.05
CA ILE A 39 2.64 2.98 11.79
C ILE A 39 2.43 3.19 10.30
N GLN A 40 1.35 3.87 9.94
CA GLN A 40 1.12 4.33 8.57
C GLN A 40 2.06 5.50 8.25
N GLY A 41 2.72 5.44 7.10
CA GLY A 41 3.70 6.43 6.66
C GLY A 41 3.20 7.36 5.55
N GLU A 42 1.93 7.29 5.14
CA GLU A 42 1.42 8.07 4.02
C GLU A 42 0.51 9.23 4.50
N ASN A 43 -0.78 9.19 4.21
CA ASN A 43 -1.68 10.29 4.54
C ASN A 43 -2.06 10.35 6.02
N PHE A 44 -1.94 9.22 6.74
CA PHE A 44 -2.09 9.12 8.19
C PHE A 44 -0.76 8.81 8.86
N VAL A 45 0.26 9.62 8.58
CA VAL A 45 1.60 9.47 9.17
C VAL A 45 1.52 9.29 10.68
N GLY A 46 2.15 8.22 11.17
CA GLY A 46 2.20 7.90 12.60
C GLY A 46 0.97 7.17 13.15
N PHE A 47 -0.08 6.93 12.34
CA PHE A 47 -1.25 6.20 12.84
C PHE A 47 -0.94 4.70 12.97
N PRO A 48 -1.29 4.04 14.10
CA PRO A 48 -1.04 2.61 14.28
C PRO A 48 -1.70 1.77 13.19
N ALA A 49 -0.96 0.82 12.63
CA ALA A 49 -1.43 0.05 11.49
C ALA A 49 -1.01 -1.42 11.53
N THR A 50 -1.84 -2.23 10.88
CA THR A 50 -1.55 -3.62 10.49
C THR A 50 -1.48 -3.68 8.98
N PHE A 51 -0.40 -4.24 8.43
CA PHE A 51 -0.18 -4.33 6.98
C PHE A 51 -0.41 -5.75 6.47
N LEU A 52 -1.27 -5.88 5.48
CA LEU A 52 -1.46 -7.09 4.68
C LEU A 52 -0.89 -6.81 3.27
N ARG A 53 0.32 -7.32 2.99
CA ARG A 53 0.97 -7.16 1.70
C ARG A 53 0.67 -8.36 0.80
N LEU A 54 -0.10 -8.11 -0.24
CA LEU A 54 -0.42 -9.11 -1.25
C LEU A 54 0.74 -9.31 -2.23
N GLN A 55 0.85 -10.53 -2.75
CA GLN A 55 1.90 -10.93 -3.68
C GLN A 55 1.61 -10.46 -5.11
N GLY A 56 2.65 -10.15 -5.86
CA GLY A 56 2.59 -9.79 -7.27
C GLY A 56 2.52 -8.30 -7.54
N CYS A 57 3.06 -7.89 -8.70
CA CYS A 57 3.01 -6.52 -9.22
C CYS A 57 2.99 -6.52 -10.73
N VAL A 58 2.16 -5.67 -11.31
CA VAL A 58 2.05 -5.50 -12.77
C VAL A 58 3.18 -4.65 -13.36
N LEU A 59 3.94 -3.88 -12.55
CA LEU A 59 4.91 -2.91 -13.03
C LEU A 59 6.37 -3.38 -12.94
N ASN A 60 6.87 -3.65 -11.76
CA ASN A 60 8.30 -3.93 -11.53
C ASN A 60 9.24 -2.70 -11.69
N CYS A 61 8.86 -1.56 -11.10
CA CYS A 61 9.64 -0.30 -11.14
C CYS A 61 11.10 -0.47 -10.69
N SER A 62 12.03 0.34 -11.24
CA SER A 62 13.47 0.29 -10.91
C SER A 62 13.74 0.63 -9.44
N TYR A 63 13.10 1.68 -8.91
CA TYR A 63 13.27 2.21 -7.54
C TYR A 63 12.37 1.53 -6.49
N CYS A 64 11.77 0.35 -6.80
CA CYS A 64 10.85 -0.30 -5.87
C CYS A 64 11.59 -0.89 -4.67
N ASP A 65 11.37 -0.35 -3.48
CA ASP A 65 11.94 -0.79 -2.20
C ASP A 65 11.46 -2.19 -1.76
N THR A 66 10.26 -2.57 -2.20
CA THR A 66 9.64 -3.85 -1.83
C THR A 66 9.70 -4.93 -2.92
N LYS A 67 10.51 -4.72 -3.96
CA LYS A 67 10.64 -5.63 -5.10
C LYS A 67 11.05 -7.07 -4.72
N LYS A 68 11.93 -7.20 -3.73
CA LYS A 68 12.40 -8.50 -3.23
C LYS A 68 11.33 -9.19 -2.37
N ILE A 69 10.36 -8.43 -1.88
CA ILE A 69 9.32 -8.87 -0.96
C ILE A 69 8.12 -9.39 -1.74
N TRP A 70 7.47 -8.55 -2.57
CA TRP A 70 6.24 -8.96 -3.26
C TRP A 70 6.44 -10.05 -4.33
N LYS A 71 7.68 -10.36 -4.71
CA LYS A 71 8.02 -11.53 -5.54
C LYS A 71 7.92 -12.86 -4.80
N LYS A 72 7.96 -12.83 -3.48
CA LYS A 72 7.87 -14.00 -2.61
C LYS A 72 6.51 -13.98 -1.91
N GLY A 73 6.07 -15.14 -1.45
CA GLY A 73 4.82 -15.24 -0.73
C GLY A 73 4.26 -16.66 -0.76
N GLY A 74 3.06 -16.80 -0.30
CA GLY A 74 2.32 -18.05 -0.28
C GLY A 74 0.82 -17.81 -0.42
N SER A 75 0.10 -18.87 -0.80
CA SER A 75 -1.36 -18.86 -0.83
C SER A 75 -1.88 -19.25 0.56
N TYR A 76 -2.70 -18.38 1.14
CA TYR A 76 -3.29 -18.54 2.47
C TYR A 76 -4.82 -18.52 2.35
N SER A 77 -5.48 -19.51 2.92
CA SER A 77 -6.93 -19.49 3.06
C SER A 77 -7.36 -18.37 4.03
N PHE A 78 -8.57 -17.87 3.88
CA PHE A 78 -9.13 -16.86 4.79
C PHE A 78 -9.11 -17.35 6.23
N LYS A 79 -9.41 -18.63 6.45
CA LYS A 79 -9.34 -19.26 7.79
C LYS A 79 -7.94 -19.17 8.40
N GLU A 80 -6.88 -19.45 7.64
CA GLU A 80 -5.50 -19.31 8.13
C GLU A 80 -5.17 -17.87 8.47
N LEU A 81 -5.59 -16.91 7.63
CA LEU A 81 -5.37 -15.49 7.90
C LEU A 81 -6.12 -15.05 9.17
N PHE A 82 -7.37 -15.48 9.36
CA PHE A 82 -8.14 -15.16 10.56
C PHE A 82 -7.51 -15.78 11.81
N GLN A 83 -7.06 -17.03 11.75
CA GLN A 83 -6.33 -17.66 12.84
C GLN A 83 -5.07 -16.89 13.24
N LEU A 84 -4.32 -16.36 12.25
CA LEU A 84 -3.15 -15.49 12.52
C LEU A 84 -3.57 -14.19 13.21
N MET A 85 -4.68 -13.57 12.79
CA MET A 85 -5.19 -12.34 13.39
C MET A 85 -5.73 -12.55 14.81
N GLU A 86 -6.25 -13.73 15.11
CA GLU A 86 -6.79 -14.12 16.41
C GLU A 86 -5.71 -14.57 17.41
N GLN A 87 -4.49 -14.89 16.96
CA GLN A 87 -3.41 -15.28 17.86
C GLN A 87 -3.18 -14.22 18.93
N PHE A 88 -3.42 -14.61 20.17
CA PHE A 88 -3.27 -13.74 21.31
C PHE A 88 -1.81 -13.60 21.71
N ASN A 89 -1.32 -12.39 21.71
CA ASN A 89 0.00 -12.11 22.27
C ASN A 89 -0.12 -11.97 23.79
N VAL A 90 0.33 -13.00 24.50
CA VAL A 90 0.23 -13.05 25.97
C VAL A 90 1.01 -11.91 26.65
N ILE A 91 2.16 -11.52 26.11
CA ILE A 91 2.99 -10.44 26.67
C ILE A 91 2.31 -9.07 26.51
N LYS A 92 1.70 -8.84 25.36
CA LYS A 92 1.08 -7.56 25.02
C LYS A 92 -0.42 -7.49 25.32
N GLN A 93 -1.03 -8.61 25.70
CA GLN A 93 -2.46 -8.74 26.04
C GLN A 93 -3.44 -8.33 24.96
N PHE A 94 -3.11 -8.56 23.68
CA PHE A 94 -4.02 -8.29 22.56
C PHE A 94 -3.82 -9.28 21.41
N ASN A 95 -4.75 -9.26 20.47
CA ASN A 95 -4.61 -9.84 19.13
C ASN A 95 -4.88 -8.77 18.05
N VAL A 96 -4.66 -9.09 16.78
CA VAL A 96 -4.87 -8.14 15.69
C VAL A 96 -6.35 -7.71 15.60
N ILE A 97 -7.29 -8.65 15.79
CA ILE A 97 -8.73 -8.34 15.71
C ILE A 97 -9.12 -7.29 16.75
N SER A 98 -8.65 -7.42 17.99
CA SER A 98 -8.95 -6.43 19.04
C SER A 98 -8.40 -5.06 18.73
N LYS A 99 -7.18 -4.96 18.16
CA LYS A 99 -6.58 -3.70 17.73
C LYS A 99 -7.35 -3.03 16.59
N LEU A 100 -7.73 -3.81 15.58
CA LEU A 100 -8.52 -3.31 14.46
C LEU A 100 -9.88 -2.81 14.92
N LYS A 101 -10.50 -3.48 15.90
CA LYS A 101 -11.74 -3.05 16.52
C LYS A 101 -11.60 -1.78 17.34
N ASP A 102 -10.40 -1.57 17.92
CA ASP A 102 -10.03 -0.39 18.71
C ASP A 102 -9.54 0.79 17.83
N GLY A 103 -9.67 0.68 16.51
CA GLY A 103 -9.41 1.76 15.58
C GLY A 103 -8.05 1.72 14.88
N GLN A 104 -7.21 0.70 15.08
CA GLN A 104 -6.02 0.51 14.28
C GLN A 104 -6.39 0.29 12.82
N HIS A 105 -5.63 0.88 11.88
CA HIS A 105 -5.91 0.74 10.46
C HIS A 105 -5.44 -0.62 9.92
N LEU A 106 -6.20 -1.19 8.99
CA LEU A 106 -5.78 -2.30 8.14
C LEU A 106 -5.32 -1.72 6.79
N VAL A 107 -4.01 -1.74 6.55
CA VAL A 107 -3.42 -1.27 5.29
C VAL A 107 -3.21 -2.46 4.38
N ILE A 108 -3.97 -2.50 3.29
CA ILE A 108 -3.83 -3.50 2.25
C ILE A 108 -2.91 -2.93 1.17
N THR A 109 -1.77 -3.55 1.01
CA THR A 109 -0.71 -3.12 0.10
C THR A 109 -0.19 -4.32 -0.70
N GLY A 110 0.92 -4.19 -1.38
CA GLY A 110 1.57 -5.27 -2.11
C GLY A 110 2.48 -4.72 -3.17
N GLY A 111 2.64 -5.45 -4.25
CA GLY A 111 3.06 -4.87 -5.50
C GLY A 111 1.88 -4.16 -6.14
N SER A 112 0.82 -4.92 -6.50
CA SER A 112 -0.44 -4.44 -7.08
C SER A 112 -1.61 -5.16 -6.39
N PRO A 113 -2.13 -4.65 -5.27
CA PRO A 113 -3.12 -5.39 -4.47
C PRO A 113 -4.43 -5.64 -5.22
N LEU A 114 -4.83 -4.76 -6.14
CA LEU A 114 -6.06 -4.91 -6.93
C LEU A 114 -5.99 -6.03 -7.98
N MET A 115 -4.82 -6.65 -8.22
CA MET A 115 -4.74 -7.91 -8.98
C MET A 115 -5.55 -9.03 -8.34
N GLN A 116 -5.75 -8.98 -7.03
CA GLN A 116 -6.46 -9.97 -6.25
C GLN A 116 -7.80 -9.44 -5.71
N GLN A 117 -8.38 -8.40 -6.34
CA GLN A 117 -9.54 -7.70 -5.80
C GLN A 117 -10.78 -8.60 -5.60
N ASN A 118 -10.98 -9.64 -6.43
CA ASN A 118 -12.10 -10.57 -6.28
C ASN A 118 -11.98 -11.40 -4.99
N SER A 119 -10.79 -11.94 -4.72
CA SER A 119 -10.50 -12.66 -3.48
C SER A 119 -10.49 -11.73 -2.28
N LEU A 120 -9.94 -10.52 -2.45
CA LEU A 120 -9.94 -9.50 -1.39
C LEU A 120 -11.37 -9.12 -0.99
N LEU A 121 -12.27 -8.92 -1.95
CA LEU A 121 -13.67 -8.64 -1.66
C LEU A 121 -14.30 -9.75 -0.81
N LYS A 122 -14.12 -11.01 -1.21
CA LYS A 122 -14.65 -12.16 -0.46
C LYS A 122 -14.03 -12.27 0.93
N PHE A 123 -12.72 -12.03 1.07
CA PHE A 123 -12.05 -11.97 2.37
C PHE A 123 -12.68 -10.91 3.28
N LEU A 124 -12.94 -9.71 2.79
CA LEU A 124 -13.55 -8.63 3.55
C LEU A 124 -15.02 -8.91 3.90
N GLN A 125 -15.76 -9.55 3.01
CA GLN A 125 -17.12 -10.01 3.26
C GLN A 125 -17.17 -11.06 4.37
N GLU A 126 -16.27 -12.04 4.33
CA GLU A 126 -16.15 -13.09 5.35
C GLU A 126 -15.65 -12.51 6.68
N PHE A 127 -14.68 -11.58 6.64
CA PHE A 127 -14.24 -10.83 7.83
C PHE A 127 -15.42 -10.14 8.52
N ARG A 128 -16.24 -9.38 7.76
CA ARG A 128 -17.42 -8.71 8.28
C ARG A 128 -18.44 -9.68 8.86
N SER A 129 -18.65 -10.81 8.20
CA SER A 129 -19.57 -11.84 8.67
C SER A 129 -19.09 -12.50 9.97
N THR A 130 -17.78 -12.76 10.08
CA THR A 130 -17.19 -13.44 11.24
C THR A 130 -17.10 -12.53 12.46
N TYR A 131 -16.63 -11.30 12.28
CA TYR A 131 -16.33 -10.40 13.42
C TYR A 131 -17.39 -9.32 13.68
N GLN A 132 -18.40 -9.20 12.81
CA GLN A 132 -19.50 -8.24 12.90
C GLN A 132 -19.06 -6.77 12.93
N PHE A 133 -17.90 -6.45 12.33
CA PHE A 133 -17.43 -5.09 12.06
C PHE A 133 -16.53 -5.05 10.84
N ILE A 134 -16.25 -3.85 10.34
CA ILE A 134 -15.22 -3.58 9.33
C ILE A 134 -14.22 -2.62 9.95
N PRO A 135 -12.90 -2.93 9.92
CA PRO A 135 -11.87 -2.00 10.38
C PRO A 135 -11.75 -0.81 9.42
N TYR A 136 -11.02 0.23 9.82
CA TYR A 136 -10.63 1.27 8.89
C TYR A 136 -9.61 0.69 7.89
N ILE A 137 -10.03 0.55 6.63
CA ILE A 137 -9.22 -0.06 5.57
C ILE A 137 -8.66 1.00 4.64
N GLU A 138 -7.34 0.94 4.43
CA GLU A 138 -6.62 1.70 3.42
C GLU A 138 -6.08 0.77 2.34
N ILE A 139 -6.13 1.19 1.08
CA ILE A 139 -5.46 0.49 -0.02
C ILE A 139 -4.36 1.37 -0.60
N GLU A 140 -3.14 0.83 -0.66
CA GLU A 140 -2.02 1.40 -1.39
C GLU A 140 -1.95 0.75 -2.78
N ASN A 141 -2.21 1.53 -3.84
CA ASN A 141 -2.21 1.04 -5.21
C ASN A 141 -1.51 1.99 -6.18
N GLU A 142 -1.27 1.51 -7.39
CA GLU A 142 -0.51 2.23 -8.43
C GLU A 142 -1.38 2.84 -9.54
N CYS A 143 -2.71 2.82 -9.43
CA CYS A 143 -3.68 3.38 -10.40
C CYS A 143 -3.66 2.71 -11.79
N ILE A 144 -3.51 1.39 -11.84
CA ILE A 144 -3.50 0.65 -13.11
C ILE A 144 -4.74 -0.22 -13.27
N ILE A 145 -5.22 -0.78 -12.16
CA ILE A 145 -6.41 -1.62 -12.12
C ILE A 145 -7.53 -0.82 -11.45
N GLU A 146 -8.68 -0.77 -12.11
CA GLU A 146 -9.87 -0.13 -11.56
C GLU A 146 -10.48 -1.03 -10.48
N PRO A 147 -10.84 -0.47 -9.29
CA PRO A 147 -11.49 -1.25 -8.26
C PRO A 147 -12.91 -1.62 -8.68
N SER A 148 -13.36 -2.82 -8.33
CA SER A 148 -14.75 -3.21 -8.53
C SER A 148 -15.69 -2.39 -7.65
N ILE A 149 -16.91 -2.16 -8.13
CA ILE A 149 -17.93 -1.37 -7.42
C ILE A 149 -18.25 -2.01 -6.06
N GLU A 150 -18.24 -3.33 -5.99
CA GLU A 150 -18.53 -4.09 -4.78
C GLU A 150 -17.44 -3.94 -3.71
N LEU A 151 -16.20 -3.62 -4.09
CA LEU A 151 -15.09 -3.41 -3.16
C LEU A 151 -15.17 -2.03 -2.50
N LEU A 152 -15.68 -1.01 -3.20
CA LEU A 152 -15.66 0.39 -2.74
C LEU A 152 -16.24 0.60 -1.33
N PRO A 153 -17.38 -0.03 -0.93
CA PRO A 153 -17.96 0.18 0.39
C PRO A 153 -17.10 -0.30 1.56
N PHE A 154 -16.09 -1.13 1.30
CA PHE A 154 -15.19 -1.64 2.33
C PHE A 154 -13.99 -0.73 2.59
N ILE A 155 -13.69 0.19 1.65
CA ILE A 155 -12.44 0.95 1.68
C ILE A 155 -12.70 2.40 2.11
N GLN A 156 -12.07 2.81 3.20
CA GLN A 156 -12.20 4.16 3.75
C GLN A 156 -11.18 5.13 3.15
N ARG A 157 -10.07 4.60 2.61
CA ARG A 157 -9.03 5.45 2.01
C ARG A 157 -8.31 4.76 0.85
N TRP A 158 -8.05 5.56 -0.18
CA TRP A 158 -7.27 5.17 -1.34
C TRP A 158 -5.96 5.96 -1.37
N ASN A 159 -4.86 5.27 -1.11
CA ASN A 159 -3.49 5.79 -1.20
C ASN A 159 -2.93 5.40 -2.58
N ASN A 160 -3.11 6.29 -3.54
CA ASN A 160 -2.74 6.05 -4.93
C ASN A 160 -1.30 6.51 -5.17
N SER A 161 -0.50 5.69 -5.84
CA SER A 161 0.88 5.99 -6.20
C SER A 161 1.09 5.87 -7.71
N PRO A 162 0.48 6.77 -8.51
CA PRO A 162 0.72 6.80 -9.94
C PRO A 162 2.20 7.07 -10.22
N LYS A 163 2.68 6.56 -11.37
CA LYS A 163 4.11 6.57 -11.66
C LYS A 163 4.50 7.74 -12.54
N LEU A 164 5.79 8.07 -12.50
CA LEU A 164 6.46 8.99 -13.42
C LEU A 164 7.46 8.20 -14.28
N PRO A 165 8.00 8.79 -15.33
CA PRO A 165 9.01 8.13 -16.17
C PRO A 165 10.22 7.58 -15.41
N ASN A 166 10.54 8.15 -14.24
CA ASN A 166 11.61 7.68 -13.36
C ASN A 166 11.43 6.23 -12.86
N CYS A 167 10.25 5.62 -13.03
CA CYS A 167 10.04 4.20 -12.73
C CYS A 167 10.71 3.24 -13.72
N GLU A 168 11.18 3.77 -14.88
CA GLU A 168 11.85 3.01 -15.95
C GLU A 168 11.00 1.87 -16.53
N VAL A 169 9.69 2.02 -16.50
CA VAL A 169 8.72 1.12 -17.12
C VAL A 169 8.08 1.85 -18.31
N ALA A 170 7.75 1.13 -19.37
CA ALA A 170 7.11 1.71 -20.56
C ALA A 170 5.78 2.41 -20.19
N ALA A 171 5.56 3.65 -20.66
CA ALA A 171 4.47 4.52 -20.25
C ALA A 171 3.07 3.90 -20.37
N HIS A 172 2.81 3.13 -21.43
CA HIS A 172 1.52 2.46 -21.65
C HIS A 172 1.15 1.45 -20.55
N LYS A 173 2.11 1.04 -19.71
CA LYS A 173 1.87 0.10 -18.59
C LYS A 173 1.45 0.79 -17.29
N TRP A 174 1.80 2.06 -17.10
CA TRP A 174 1.53 2.76 -15.85
C TRP A 174 0.69 4.03 -16.01
N TYR A 175 0.63 4.61 -17.20
CA TYR A 175 -0.19 5.79 -17.46
C TYR A 175 -1.50 5.38 -18.09
N ILE A 176 -2.52 5.15 -17.27
CA ILE A 176 -3.88 4.74 -17.65
C ILE A 176 -4.86 5.86 -17.23
N PRO A 177 -5.05 6.90 -18.06
CA PRO A 177 -5.83 8.08 -17.70
C PRO A 177 -7.27 7.79 -17.22
N SER A 178 -7.92 6.76 -17.79
CA SER A 178 -9.26 6.35 -17.36
C SER A 178 -9.30 5.87 -15.92
N VAL A 179 -8.37 4.99 -15.53
CA VAL A 179 -8.28 4.46 -14.16
C VAL A 179 -7.88 5.56 -13.18
N ILE A 180 -6.90 6.41 -13.55
CA ILE A 180 -6.47 7.54 -12.69
C ILE A 180 -7.66 8.48 -12.42
N ARG A 181 -8.47 8.79 -13.43
CA ARG A 181 -9.67 9.62 -13.26
C ARG A 181 -10.74 8.94 -12.42
N SER A 182 -10.96 7.64 -12.62
CA SER A 182 -11.88 6.85 -11.79
C SER A 182 -11.46 6.90 -10.32
N MET A 183 -10.18 6.65 -10.03
CA MET A 183 -9.62 6.76 -8.68
C MET A 183 -9.76 8.17 -8.09
N ALA A 184 -9.60 9.22 -8.90
CA ALA A 184 -9.72 10.61 -8.43
C ALA A 184 -11.15 11.01 -8.04
N ASN A 185 -12.15 10.31 -8.55
CA ASN A 185 -13.56 10.51 -8.22
C ASN A 185 -13.98 9.76 -6.95
N LEU A 186 -13.14 8.85 -6.44
CA LEU A 186 -13.45 8.14 -5.20
C LEU A 186 -13.27 9.06 -3.98
N PRO A 187 -14.14 8.94 -2.96
CA PRO A 187 -13.98 9.68 -1.73
C PRO A 187 -12.67 9.28 -1.03
N ASN A 188 -12.03 10.22 -0.35
CA ASN A 188 -10.79 10.00 0.39
C ASN A 188 -9.64 9.43 -0.45
N SER A 189 -9.59 9.80 -1.73
CA SER A 189 -8.53 9.41 -2.67
C SER A 189 -7.41 10.44 -2.67
N TRP A 190 -6.18 9.97 -2.45
CA TRP A 190 -4.96 10.78 -2.42
C TRP A 190 -3.93 10.22 -3.38
N PHE A 191 -3.08 11.09 -3.93
CA PHE A 191 -2.11 10.74 -4.97
C PHE A 191 -0.71 11.06 -4.51
N LYS A 192 0.04 10.04 -4.15
CA LYS A 192 1.43 10.11 -3.72
C LYS A 192 2.36 9.96 -4.91
N PHE A 193 3.26 10.92 -5.09
CA PHE A 193 4.36 10.85 -6.05
C PHE A 193 5.68 10.75 -5.34
N VAL A 194 6.46 9.72 -5.68
CA VAL A 194 7.83 9.55 -5.22
C VAL A 194 8.74 10.35 -6.15
N ILE A 195 9.42 11.35 -5.62
CA ILE A 195 10.18 12.32 -6.39
C ILE A 195 11.62 12.44 -5.90
N ASN A 196 12.54 12.79 -6.80
CA ASN A 196 13.94 13.03 -6.49
C ASN A 196 14.50 14.30 -7.13
N SER A 197 13.77 14.96 -8.01
CA SER A 197 14.21 16.17 -8.73
C SER A 197 13.09 17.20 -8.89
N ASN A 198 13.45 18.44 -9.23
CA ASN A 198 12.48 19.50 -9.48
C ASN A 198 11.65 19.25 -10.76
N GLU A 199 12.25 18.59 -11.73
CA GLU A 199 11.63 18.24 -13.01
C GLU A 199 10.45 17.27 -12.85
N ASP A 200 10.44 16.50 -11.76
CA ASP A 200 9.31 15.61 -11.44
C ASP A 200 7.99 16.36 -11.27
N TRP A 201 8.05 17.61 -10.78
CA TRP A 201 6.84 18.44 -10.70
C TRP A 201 6.29 18.80 -12.08
N ASP A 202 7.14 19.15 -13.03
CA ASP A 202 6.72 19.51 -14.40
C ASP A 202 6.05 18.31 -15.06
N LEU A 203 6.54 17.09 -14.78
CA LEU A 203 5.92 15.84 -15.23
C LEU A 203 4.56 15.59 -14.54
N ILE A 204 4.44 15.83 -13.25
CA ILE A 204 3.17 15.74 -12.53
C ILE A 204 2.16 16.73 -13.13
N GLU A 205 2.59 17.95 -13.38
CA GLU A 205 1.73 18.98 -13.97
C GLU A 205 1.28 18.58 -15.38
N ALA A 206 2.22 18.17 -16.23
CA ALA A 206 1.94 17.82 -17.62
C ALA A 206 1.05 16.56 -17.75
N LEU A 207 1.32 15.52 -16.96
CA LEU A 207 0.66 14.23 -17.10
C LEU A 207 -0.65 14.11 -16.30
N TYR A 208 -0.78 14.83 -15.18
CA TYR A 208 -1.89 14.62 -14.26
C TYR A 208 -2.75 15.85 -14.01
N LEU A 209 -2.15 17.04 -13.86
CA LEU A 209 -2.90 18.26 -13.54
C LEU A 209 -3.46 18.93 -14.77
N LYS A 210 -2.66 19.21 -15.82
CA LYS A 210 -3.14 19.85 -17.06
C LYS A 210 -4.21 19.05 -17.79
N PRO A 211 -4.14 17.69 -17.85
CA PRO A 211 -5.24 16.89 -18.39
C PRO A 211 -6.47 16.81 -17.48
N GLY A 212 -6.42 17.36 -16.26
CA GLY A 212 -7.53 17.32 -15.30
C GLY A 212 -7.81 15.90 -14.77
N LEU A 213 -6.79 15.05 -14.66
CA LEU A 213 -6.97 13.69 -14.15
C LEU A 213 -7.12 13.67 -12.64
N ILE A 214 -6.34 14.51 -11.92
CA ILE A 214 -6.36 14.63 -10.47
C ILE A 214 -6.42 16.09 -10.06
N HIS A 215 -6.93 16.35 -8.87
CA HIS A 215 -6.94 17.69 -8.31
C HIS A 215 -5.70 17.94 -7.46
N LYS A 216 -5.02 19.07 -7.65
CA LYS A 216 -3.78 19.46 -6.95
C LYS A 216 -3.84 19.29 -5.43
N ARG A 217 -4.96 19.61 -4.79
CA ARG A 217 -5.17 19.49 -3.33
C ARG A 217 -5.01 18.07 -2.79
N HIS A 218 -5.12 17.03 -3.66
CA HIS A 218 -5.01 15.63 -3.29
C HIS A 218 -3.62 15.06 -3.55
N ILE A 219 -2.65 15.91 -3.93
CA ILE A 219 -1.27 15.48 -4.16
C ILE A 219 -0.49 15.43 -2.85
N VAL A 220 0.30 14.37 -2.71
CA VAL A 220 1.30 14.17 -1.67
C VAL A 220 2.64 13.92 -2.36
N LEU A 221 3.67 14.68 -2.02
CA LEU A 221 5.03 14.44 -2.50
C LEU A 221 5.83 13.71 -1.43
N MET A 222 6.56 12.69 -1.85
CA MET A 222 7.38 11.83 -1.00
C MET A 222 8.80 11.76 -1.55
N PRO A 223 9.84 11.98 -0.74
CA PRO A 223 11.22 11.89 -1.20
C PRO A 223 11.56 10.44 -1.60
N MET A 224 12.25 10.27 -2.72
CA MET A 224 12.84 8.99 -3.11
C MET A 224 14.03 8.66 -2.20
N GLY A 225 14.23 7.37 -1.91
CA GLY A 225 15.36 6.85 -1.14
C GLY A 225 15.05 5.49 -0.52
N ASP A 226 16.04 4.62 -0.48
CA ASP A 226 15.98 3.29 0.11
C ASP A 226 16.69 3.22 1.46
N THR A 227 17.43 4.27 1.80
CA THR A 227 18.13 4.44 3.08
C THR A 227 17.70 5.75 3.74
N ARG A 228 17.91 5.84 5.06
CA ARG A 228 17.66 7.06 5.83
C ARG A 228 18.42 8.25 5.27
N GLU A 229 19.68 8.05 4.90
CA GLU A 229 20.53 9.10 4.33
C GLU A 229 19.96 9.66 3.02
N GLU A 230 19.55 8.78 2.10
CA GLU A 230 18.94 9.19 0.83
C GLU A 230 17.63 9.92 1.04
N VAL A 231 16.76 9.42 1.93
CA VAL A 231 15.50 10.08 2.30
C VAL A 231 15.75 11.49 2.82
N PHE A 232 16.70 11.67 3.75
CA PHE A 232 17.07 13.00 4.28
C PHE A 232 17.63 13.92 3.20
N LYS A 233 18.52 13.42 2.36
CA LYS A 233 19.09 14.18 1.23
C LYS A 233 18.00 14.73 0.32
N ASN A 234 17.02 13.90 -0.07
CA ASN A 234 15.96 14.25 -1.00
C ASN A 234 14.81 15.03 -0.33
N SER A 235 14.65 14.94 0.99
CA SER A 235 13.56 15.60 1.73
C SER A 235 13.58 17.12 1.57
N LYS A 236 14.76 17.74 1.58
CA LYS A 236 14.87 19.21 1.45
C LYS A 236 14.31 19.70 0.10
N THR A 237 14.66 19.03 -0.99
CA THR A 237 14.13 19.33 -2.33
C THR A 237 12.62 19.11 -2.37
N THR A 238 12.15 17.99 -1.81
CA THR A 238 10.72 17.66 -1.74
C THR A 238 9.94 18.71 -0.94
N VAL A 239 10.42 19.14 0.23
CA VAL A 239 9.77 20.15 1.07
C VAL A 239 9.71 21.51 0.36
N ASN A 240 10.80 21.93 -0.30
CA ASN A 240 10.80 23.17 -1.08
C ASN A 240 9.73 23.15 -2.20
N MET A 241 9.57 21.98 -2.85
CA MET A 241 8.56 21.78 -3.88
C MET A 241 7.13 21.81 -3.29
N VAL A 242 6.93 21.14 -2.16
CA VAL A 242 5.66 21.14 -1.40
C VAL A 242 5.22 22.57 -1.05
N ILE A 243 6.13 23.37 -0.52
CA ILE A 243 5.87 24.79 -0.17
C ILE A 243 5.56 25.61 -1.41
N ARG A 244 6.40 25.50 -2.45
CA ARG A 244 6.23 26.24 -3.72
C ARG A 244 4.88 25.96 -4.38
N HIS A 245 4.45 24.70 -4.38
CA HIS A 245 3.25 24.28 -5.10
C HIS A 245 2.02 24.13 -4.21
N ASN A 246 2.14 24.39 -2.89
CA ASN A 246 1.04 24.26 -1.93
C ASN A 246 0.35 22.89 -2.01
N VAL A 247 1.11 21.82 -1.82
CA VAL A 247 0.67 20.43 -1.76
C VAL A 247 1.12 19.80 -0.44
N ARG A 248 0.85 18.52 -0.20
CA ARG A 248 1.23 17.86 1.05
C ARG A 248 2.58 17.18 0.93
N TYR A 249 3.30 17.14 2.04
CA TYR A 249 4.50 16.36 2.23
C TYR A 249 4.18 15.07 2.99
N SER A 250 4.82 13.98 2.61
CA SER A 250 4.97 12.76 3.40
C SER A 250 6.40 12.26 3.30
N THR A 251 6.89 11.65 4.35
CA THR A 251 8.19 10.97 4.33
C THR A 251 8.02 9.45 4.20
N ARG A 252 9.11 8.73 4.03
CA ARG A 252 9.17 7.28 4.18
C ARG A 252 9.39 6.94 5.66
N GLU A 253 8.36 7.02 6.47
CA GLU A 253 8.45 6.95 7.92
C GLU A 253 9.15 5.68 8.41
N HIS A 254 8.85 4.54 7.81
CA HIS A 254 9.50 3.27 8.11
C HIS A 254 11.03 3.31 7.85
N ILE A 255 11.48 4.00 6.78
CA ILE A 255 12.91 4.16 6.50
C ILE A 255 13.54 5.15 7.48
N VAL A 256 12.87 6.25 7.78
CA VAL A 256 13.37 7.25 8.75
C VAL A 256 13.58 6.62 10.12
N LEU A 257 12.64 5.78 10.58
CA LEU A 257 12.70 5.17 11.91
C LEU A 257 13.57 3.92 11.96
N TRP A 258 13.47 3.04 10.96
CA TRP A 258 14.08 1.70 11.00
C TRP A 258 15.09 1.43 9.89
N ASP A 259 15.42 2.48 9.07
CA ASP A 259 16.28 2.38 7.91
C ASP A 259 15.76 1.29 6.92
N ASN A 260 16.63 0.41 6.44
CA ASN A 260 16.27 -0.65 5.50
C ASN A 260 15.74 -1.94 6.16
N GLN A 261 15.25 -1.85 7.40
CA GLN A 261 14.66 -2.99 8.11
C GLN A 261 13.33 -3.38 7.47
N ILE A 262 13.15 -4.69 7.22
CA ILE A 262 11.94 -5.26 6.60
C ILE A 262 10.91 -5.64 7.68
N GLY A 263 9.64 -5.42 7.41
CA GLY A 263 8.53 -5.84 8.29
C GLY A 263 8.37 -4.97 9.54
N VAL A 264 8.56 -3.67 9.39
CA VAL A 264 8.45 -2.66 10.46
C VAL A 264 7.47 -1.55 10.11
#